data_08f11d2e01e527d1186c6d67551b8aed
#
_entry.id   08f11d2e01e527d1186c6d67551b8aed
#
_cell.length_a   1.000
_cell.length_b   1.000
_cell.length_c   1.000
_cell.angle_alpha   90.00
_cell.angle_beta   90.00
_cell.angle_gamma   90.00
#
_symmetry.space_group_name_H-M   'P 1'
#
loop_
_entity.id
_entity.type
_entity.pdbx_description
1 polymer ?
#
loop_
_entity_poly.entity_id
_entity_poly.type
_entity_poly.pdbx_seq_one_letter_code
_entity_poly.pdbx_strand_id
1 'polypeptide(L)'
;MIRVSVMYPNEKGKRFDVNYFATKHIGLIHKKLDGAGLVRSEVDKAADPSSPFIAIGHLYFKSMEEFQTGFFTHAAEMTADIPNFTDVTPQVQISEIVK
;
A
#
# COMPACT_ATOMS: atom_id res chain seq x y z
N MET A 1 -14.29 -0.06 -10.26
CA MET A 1 -13.44 -0.38 -9.08
C MET A 1 -12.01 -0.02 -9.39
N ILE A 2 -11.40 0.74 -8.52
CA ILE A 2 -10.01 1.18 -8.63
C ILE A 2 -9.15 0.36 -7.67
N ARG A 3 -7.99 -0.08 -8.14
CA ARG A 3 -6.98 -0.72 -7.31
C ARG A 3 -5.72 0.14 -7.29
N VAL A 4 -5.29 0.50 -6.09
CA VAL A 4 -4.03 1.21 -5.88
C VAL A 4 -3.01 0.19 -5.40
N SER A 5 -1.97 -0.02 -6.20
CA SER A 5 -0.90 -0.98 -5.88
C SER A 5 0.33 -0.20 -5.44
N VAL A 6 0.74 -0.42 -4.20
CA VAL A 6 1.94 0.19 -3.62
C VAL A 6 3.01 -0.90 -3.59
N MET A 7 3.99 -0.80 -4.49
CA MET A 7 4.94 -1.86 -4.77
C MET A 7 6.31 -1.48 -4.23
N TYR A 8 6.83 -2.31 -3.33
CA TYR A 8 8.13 -2.07 -2.69
C TYR A 8 9.20 -2.89 -3.40
N PRO A 9 10.13 -2.24 -4.15
CA PRO A 9 11.20 -2.97 -4.85
C PRO A 9 12.01 -3.84 -3.91
N ASN A 10 12.42 -5.00 -4.43
CA ASN A 10 13.25 -5.95 -3.68
C ASN A 10 14.72 -5.54 -3.83
N GLU A 11 15.16 -4.64 -2.96
CA GLU A 11 16.52 -4.10 -3.01
C GLU A 11 17.41 -4.80 -1.98
N LYS A 12 18.53 -5.35 -2.46
CA LYS A 12 19.49 -6.05 -1.62
C LYS A 12 20.04 -5.13 -0.53
N GLY A 13 20.06 -5.63 0.71
CA GLY A 13 20.59 -4.88 1.84
C GLY A 13 19.62 -3.88 2.44
N LYS A 14 18.43 -3.76 1.89
CA LYS A 14 17.40 -2.87 2.44
C LYS A 14 16.49 -3.63 3.40
N ARG A 15 16.06 -2.92 4.44
CA ARG A 15 15.18 -3.46 5.47
C ARG A 15 13.74 -3.45 4.99
N PHE A 16 13.00 -4.54 5.26
CA PHE A 16 11.55 -4.56 5.08
C PHE A 16 10.91 -5.49 6.11
N ASP A 17 10.12 -4.90 7.01
CA ASP A 17 9.38 -5.63 8.03
C ASP A 17 7.97 -5.94 7.50
N VAL A 18 7.81 -7.11 6.90
CA VAL A 18 6.53 -7.53 6.33
C VAL A 18 5.43 -7.61 7.38
N ASN A 19 5.77 -8.05 8.58
CA ASN A 19 4.79 -8.18 9.66
C ASN A 19 4.20 -6.83 10.07
N TYR A 20 5.06 -5.83 10.25
CA TYR A 20 4.59 -4.48 10.54
C TYR A 20 3.74 -3.94 9.39
N PHE A 21 4.20 -4.12 8.16
CA PHE A 21 3.49 -3.67 6.97
C PHE A 21 2.08 -4.25 6.90
N ALA A 22 1.96 -5.56 7.07
CA ALA A 22 0.68 -6.28 6.94
C ALA A 22 -0.28 -6.02 8.11
N THR A 23 0.22 -5.55 9.24
CA THR A 23 -0.60 -5.33 10.44
C THR A 23 -0.74 -3.85 10.76
N LYS A 24 0.34 -3.23 11.25
CA LYS A 24 0.26 -1.85 11.75
C LYS A 24 0.09 -0.81 10.65
N HIS A 25 0.82 -0.95 9.55
CA HIS A 25 0.72 0.03 8.46
C HIS A 25 -0.63 -0.08 7.76
N ILE A 26 -1.05 -1.27 7.39
CA ILE A 26 -2.35 -1.49 6.76
C ILE A 26 -3.48 -1.12 7.73
N GLY A 27 -3.31 -1.40 9.03
CA GLY A 27 -4.26 -0.98 10.06
C GLY A 27 -4.43 0.53 10.11
N LEU A 28 -3.33 1.27 10.02
CA LEU A 28 -3.38 2.73 9.94
C LEU A 28 -4.15 3.21 8.71
N ILE A 29 -3.89 2.60 7.56
CA ILE A 29 -4.58 2.94 6.31
C ILE A 29 -6.08 2.72 6.45
N HIS A 30 -6.49 1.58 6.99
CA HIS A 30 -7.92 1.30 7.23
C HIS A 30 -8.53 2.31 8.19
N LYS A 31 -7.82 2.63 9.27
CA LYS A 31 -8.30 3.61 10.24
C LYS A 31 -8.59 4.96 9.59
N LYS A 32 -7.77 5.37 8.63
CA LYS A 32 -7.91 6.68 7.97
C LYS A 32 -8.85 6.64 6.77
N LEU A 33 -8.91 5.53 6.04
CA LEU A 33 -9.57 5.48 4.74
C LEU A 33 -10.87 4.67 4.70
N ASP A 34 -11.20 3.86 5.71
CA ASP A 34 -12.46 3.10 5.69
C ASP A 34 -13.67 4.02 5.56
N GLY A 35 -13.65 5.15 6.26
CA GLY A 35 -14.71 6.15 6.15
C GLY A 35 -14.61 7.03 4.91
N ALA A 36 -13.57 6.84 4.09
CA ALA A 36 -13.28 7.66 2.91
C ALA A 36 -13.32 6.84 1.63
N GLY A 37 -14.00 5.69 1.62
CA GLY A 37 -14.25 4.91 0.41
C GLY A 37 -13.35 3.69 0.20
N LEU A 38 -12.46 3.37 1.13
CA LEU A 38 -11.68 2.14 1.05
C LEU A 38 -12.61 0.93 1.24
N VAL A 39 -12.64 0.04 0.25
CA VAL A 39 -13.50 -1.14 0.26
C VAL A 39 -12.81 -2.31 0.94
N ARG A 40 -11.56 -2.58 0.57
CA ARG A 40 -10.76 -3.65 1.16
C ARG A 40 -9.28 -3.46 0.81
N SER A 41 -8.44 -4.28 1.41
CA SER A 41 -7.01 -4.28 1.11
C SER A 41 -6.49 -5.71 1.02
N GLU A 42 -5.34 -5.87 0.37
CA GLU A 42 -4.59 -7.12 0.31
C GLU A 42 -3.11 -6.79 0.44
N VAL A 43 -2.36 -7.70 1.04
CA VAL A 43 -0.91 -7.58 1.16
C VAL A 43 -0.28 -8.82 0.57
N ASP A 44 0.63 -8.62 -0.39
CA ASP A 44 1.41 -9.69 -0.97
C ASP A 44 2.83 -9.64 -0.43
N LYS A 45 3.38 -10.79 -0.10
CA LYS A 45 4.80 -10.96 0.17
C LYS A 45 5.40 -11.73 -0.99
N ALA A 46 6.62 -11.35 -1.40
CA ALA A 46 7.31 -12.07 -2.46
C ALA A 46 7.39 -13.57 -2.12
N ALA A 47 6.97 -14.41 -3.08
CA ALA A 47 7.02 -15.86 -2.92
C ALA A 47 8.39 -16.43 -3.26
N ASP A 48 9.21 -15.65 -3.97
CA ASP A 48 10.53 -16.05 -4.48
C ASP A 48 11.54 -14.95 -4.15
N PRO A 49 12.73 -15.29 -3.61
CA PRO A 49 13.75 -14.27 -3.29
C PRO A 49 14.21 -13.43 -4.49
N SER A 50 14.01 -13.94 -5.71
CA SER A 50 14.38 -13.21 -6.94
C SER A 50 13.27 -12.32 -7.47
N SER A 51 12.13 -12.25 -6.80
CA SER A 51 11.01 -11.40 -7.22
C SER A 51 11.43 -9.93 -7.29
N PRO A 52 10.92 -9.16 -8.27
CA PRO A 52 11.29 -7.74 -8.40
C PRO A 52 10.77 -6.87 -7.25
N PHE A 53 9.72 -7.29 -6.57
CA PHE A 53 9.15 -6.56 -5.43
C PHE A 53 9.13 -7.45 -4.20
N ILE A 54 9.57 -6.91 -3.06
CA ILE A 54 9.59 -7.65 -1.79
C ILE A 54 8.18 -7.80 -1.21
N ALA A 55 7.35 -6.79 -1.41
CA ALA A 55 5.96 -6.78 -0.93
C ALA A 55 5.15 -5.80 -1.76
N ILE A 56 3.84 -6.04 -1.84
CA ILE A 56 2.91 -5.16 -2.53
C ILE A 56 1.67 -5.00 -1.66
N GLY A 57 1.24 -3.75 -1.45
CA GLY A 57 -0.05 -3.46 -0.82
C GLY A 57 -1.05 -3.07 -1.89
N HIS A 58 -2.23 -3.68 -1.84
CA HIS A 58 -3.33 -3.36 -2.75
C HIS A 58 -4.48 -2.75 -1.96
N LEU A 59 -4.92 -1.57 -2.39
CA LEU A 59 -6.06 -0.88 -1.81
C LEU A 59 -7.15 -0.76 -2.85
N TYR A 60 -8.39 -1.08 -2.48
CA TYR A 60 -9.52 -1.08 -3.41
C TYR A 60 -10.50 0.03 -3.06
N PHE A 61 -10.84 0.85 -4.06
CA PHE A 61 -11.80 1.95 -3.93
C PHE A 61 -12.87 1.82 -4.99
N LYS A 62 -14.08 2.30 -4.69
CA LYS A 62 -15.18 2.26 -5.67
C LYS A 62 -14.91 3.16 -6.86
N SER A 63 -14.28 4.32 -6.64
CA SER A 63 -14.05 5.31 -7.69
C SER A 63 -12.73 6.02 -7.49
N MET A 64 -12.22 6.62 -8.57
CA MET A 64 -11.04 7.45 -8.53
C MET A 64 -11.25 8.67 -7.62
N GLU A 65 -12.43 9.25 -7.64
CA GLU A 65 -12.75 10.41 -6.82
C GLU A 65 -12.63 10.11 -5.33
N GLU A 66 -13.18 8.98 -4.88
CA GLU A 66 -13.09 8.58 -3.47
C GLU A 66 -11.64 8.34 -3.06
N PHE A 67 -10.86 7.67 -3.93
CA PHE A 67 -9.44 7.47 -3.68
C PHE A 67 -8.71 8.80 -3.55
N GLN A 68 -8.88 9.70 -4.50
CA GLN A 68 -8.16 10.98 -4.51
C GLN A 68 -8.47 11.82 -3.28
N THR A 69 -9.74 11.90 -2.91
CA THR A 69 -10.18 12.68 -1.75
C THR A 69 -9.61 12.11 -0.45
N GLY A 70 -9.74 10.81 -0.25
CA GLY A 70 -9.25 10.15 0.96
C GLY A 70 -7.73 10.20 1.06
N PHE A 71 -7.06 9.86 -0.03
CA PHE A 71 -5.60 9.84 -0.05
C PHE A 71 -5.02 11.24 0.17
N PHE A 72 -5.57 12.25 -0.49
CA PHE A 72 -5.08 13.63 -0.33
C PHE A 72 -5.17 14.09 1.11
N THR A 73 -6.27 13.77 1.78
CA THR A 73 -6.49 14.18 3.17
C THR A 73 -5.50 13.53 4.14
N HIS A 74 -5.14 12.25 3.91
CA HIS A 74 -4.39 11.45 4.87
C HIS A 74 -3.00 11.00 4.40
N ALA A 75 -2.56 11.45 3.22
CA ALA A 75 -1.29 11.00 2.64
C ALA A 75 -0.09 11.23 3.55
N ALA A 76 -0.03 12.38 4.21
CA ALA A 76 1.10 12.72 5.07
C ALA A 76 1.25 11.73 6.23
N GLU A 77 0.16 11.33 6.86
CA GLU A 77 0.18 10.39 7.99
C GLU A 77 0.59 8.98 7.54
N MET A 78 0.05 8.54 6.40
CA MET A 78 0.37 7.21 5.87
C MET A 78 1.82 7.14 5.39
N THR A 79 2.31 8.17 4.74
CA THR A 79 3.69 8.25 4.26
C THR A 79 4.68 8.31 5.43
N ALA A 80 4.35 9.03 6.48
CA ALA A 80 5.20 9.16 7.66
C ALA A 80 5.45 7.82 8.38
N ASP A 81 4.56 6.85 8.21
CA ASP A 81 4.70 5.53 8.83
C ASP A 81 5.65 4.60 8.06
N ILE A 82 5.94 4.89 6.79
CA ILE A 82 6.76 4.02 5.95
C ILE A 82 8.14 3.73 6.54
N PRO A 83 8.89 4.73 7.06
CA PRO A 83 10.21 4.46 7.63
C PRO A 83 10.19 3.49 8.83
N ASN A 84 9.03 3.27 9.44
CA ASN A 84 8.92 2.35 10.57
C ASN A 84 9.05 0.90 10.14
N PHE A 85 8.85 0.57 8.86
CA PHE A 85 8.96 -0.80 8.40
C PHE A 85 9.92 -1.00 7.23
N THR A 86 10.37 0.06 6.55
CA THR A 86 11.27 -0.12 5.40
C THR A 86 12.09 1.13 5.09
N ASP A 87 13.23 0.89 4.44
CA ASP A 87 14.08 1.93 3.85
C ASP A 87 13.83 2.05 2.35
N VAL A 88 12.98 1.20 1.77
CA VAL A 88 12.74 1.15 0.34
C VAL A 88 11.66 2.16 -0.05
N THR A 89 11.89 2.88 -1.15
CA THR A 89 10.89 3.80 -1.71
C THR A 89 9.92 3.03 -2.59
N PRO A 90 8.62 3.05 -2.30
CA PRO A 90 7.66 2.31 -3.11
C PRO A 90 7.38 2.99 -4.44
N GLN A 91 6.95 2.18 -5.40
CA GLN A 91 6.35 2.61 -6.66
C GLN A 91 4.84 2.42 -6.53
N VAL A 92 4.07 3.35 -7.09
CA VAL A 92 2.61 3.29 -7.00
C VAL A 92 2.01 3.21 -8.38
N GLN A 93 1.08 2.28 -8.56
CA GLN A 93 0.27 2.22 -9.77
C GLN A 93 -1.21 2.25 -9.39
N ILE A 94 -1.96 3.12 -10.04
CA ILE A 94 -3.40 3.21 -9.90
C ILE A 94 -4.01 2.56 -11.13
N SER A 95 -4.85 1.54 -10.91
CA SER A 95 -5.42 0.75 -11.99
C SER A 95 -6.94 0.75 -11.92
N GLU A 96 -7.56 0.73 -13.08
CA GLU A 96 -8.98 0.44 -13.18
C GLU A 96 -9.11 -1.06 -13.41
N ILE A 97 -9.92 -1.74 -12.58
CA ILE A 97 -10.14 -3.17 -12.72
C ILE A 97 -11.12 -3.38 -13.86
N VAL A 98 -10.67 -4.03 -14.93
CA VAL A 98 -11.50 -4.23 -16.12
C VAL A 98 -12.07 -5.64 -16.20
N LYS A 99 -11.62 -6.53 -15.31
CA LYS A 99 -12.15 -7.90 -15.28
C LYS A 99 -11.89 -8.55 -13.92
#